data_8d203169b42b5c6cd01ceb4ffd76a9e2
#
_entry.id   8d203169b42b5c6cd01ceb4ffd76a9e2
#
_cell.length_a   1.000
_cell.length_b   1.000
_cell.length_c   1.000
_cell.angle_alpha   90.00
_cell.angle_beta   90.00
_cell.angle_gamma   90.00
#
_symmetry.space_group_name_H-M   'P 1'
#
loop_
_entity.id
_entity.type
_entity.pdbx_description
1 polymer ?
#
loop_
_entity_poly.entity_id
_entity_poly.type
_entity_poly.pdbx_seq_one_letter_code
_entity_poly.pdbx_strand_id
1 'polypeptide(L)'
;MTARRLGRFAIAALAALLAIGATGCMILEMKERELLYRPMRDYARTPADVGLAFEDVWIDVASETGDGRERVHAWWLPSGKPGAPAILYLHGIRWSLGSNLFRIARWRELGFNVLAIDYRGFGRSDGDLPSEMQIYADARAAWHELVRREPHSELRFIYGHSLGAAVALELGATVDDAAGVIAEAGFTSVADLVAESYAPLNLLVSQRFDALERARVLKAPALFIHGTADRFVPPAMSEKLFAVAPQPKKLHMIEGANHGNWNGAGLDDYRRVILEFVASARERVRATRG
;
A
#
# COMPACT_ATOMS: atom_id res chain seq x y z
N MET A 1 -36.68 38.33 -28.70
CA MET A 1 -35.38 37.72 -28.37
C MET A 1 -35.01 36.77 -29.51
N THR A 2 -33.89 36.97 -30.15
CA THR A 2 -33.49 36.16 -31.33
C THR A 2 -33.00 34.76 -30.90
N ALA A 3 -33.27 33.74 -31.71
CA ALA A 3 -32.84 32.35 -31.44
C ALA A 3 -31.37 32.20 -31.04
N ARG A 4 -30.49 33.05 -31.55
CA ARG A 4 -29.07 33.14 -31.14
C ARG A 4 -28.86 33.56 -29.67
N ARG A 5 -29.74 34.38 -29.08
CA ARG A 5 -29.66 34.76 -27.66
C ARG A 5 -30.13 33.61 -26.76
N LEU A 6 -31.23 32.93 -27.13
CA LEU A 6 -31.67 31.73 -26.40
C LEU A 6 -30.62 30.62 -26.40
N GLY A 7 -29.93 30.35 -27.51
CA GLY A 7 -28.89 29.35 -27.59
C GLY A 7 -27.68 29.69 -26.68
N ARG A 8 -27.28 30.98 -26.59
CA ARG A 8 -26.20 31.41 -25.70
C ARG A 8 -26.57 31.28 -24.21
N PHE A 9 -27.82 31.56 -23.85
CA PHE A 9 -28.30 31.35 -22.47
C PHE A 9 -28.39 29.89 -22.10
N ALA A 10 -28.81 29.02 -23.00
CA ALA A 10 -28.88 27.57 -22.77
C ALA A 10 -27.46 26.97 -22.58
N ILE A 11 -26.50 27.40 -23.39
CA ILE A 11 -25.07 26.99 -23.26
C ILE A 11 -24.49 27.48 -21.93
N ALA A 12 -24.74 28.73 -21.55
CA ALA A 12 -24.24 29.27 -20.28
C ALA A 12 -24.85 28.54 -19.06
N ALA A 13 -26.17 28.25 -19.11
CA ALA A 13 -26.84 27.49 -18.07
C ALA A 13 -26.29 26.06 -17.95
N LEU A 14 -26.08 25.37 -19.07
CA LEU A 14 -25.45 24.04 -19.08
C LEU A 14 -24.05 24.07 -18.52
N ALA A 15 -23.22 25.05 -18.94
CA ALA A 15 -21.88 25.24 -18.40
C ALA A 15 -21.87 25.50 -16.90
N ALA A 16 -22.82 26.32 -16.39
CA ALA A 16 -22.98 26.56 -14.97
C ALA A 16 -23.38 25.30 -14.19
N LEU A 17 -24.29 24.49 -14.72
CA LEU A 17 -24.70 23.21 -14.12
C LEU A 17 -23.56 22.21 -14.08
N LEU A 18 -22.77 22.13 -15.16
CA LEU A 18 -21.58 21.27 -15.21
C LEU A 18 -20.51 21.74 -14.22
N ALA A 19 -20.31 23.05 -14.09
CA ALA A 19 -19.36 23.60 -13.10
C ALA A 19 -19.79 23.31 -11.66
N ILE A 20 -21.09 23.46 -11.35
CA ILE A 20 -21.65 23.14 -10.02
C ILE A 20 -21.51 21.63 -9.74
N GLY A 21 -21.79 20.78 -10.72
CA GLY A 21 -21.62 19.33 -10.62
C GLY A 21 -20.14 18.96 -10.37
N ALA A 22 -19.21 19.53 -11.13
CA ALA A 22 -17.78 19.29 -10.97
C ALA A 22 -17.28 19.74 -9.59
N THR A 23 -17.67 20.93 -9.14
CA THR A 23 -17.32 21.43 -7.80
C THR A 23 -17.88 20.53 -6.70
N GLY A 24 -19.11 20.05 -6.85
CA GLY A 24 -19.72 19.10 -5.92
C GLY A 24 -18.95 17.78 -5.83
N CYS A 25 -18.53 17.23 -6.96
CA CYS A 25 -17.69 16.02 -7.01
C CYS A 25 -16.33 16.24 -6.33
N MET A 26 -15.66 17.37 -6.58
CA MET A 26 -14.39 17.70 -5.94
C MET A 26 -14.51 17.81 -4.41
N ILE A 27 -15.56 18.45 -3.92
CA ILE A 27 -15.83 18.57 -2.48
C ILE A 27 -16.07 17.19 -1.87
N LEU A 28 -16.87 16.35 -2.54
CA LEU A 28 -17.15 14.99 -2.07
C LEU A 28 -15.89 14.13 -2.00
N GLU A 29 -15.06 14.19 -3.03
CA GLU A 29 -13.77 13.48 -3.07
C GLU A 29 -12.82 13.97 -1.97
N MET A 30 -12.74 15.28 -1.73
CA MET A 30 -11.93 15.83 -0.66
C MET A 30 -12.41 15.36 0.71
N LYS A 31 -13.73 15.34 0.93
CA LYS A 31 -14.33 14.82 2.17
C LYS A 31 -14.12 13.31 2.33
N GLU A 32 -14.18 12.55 1.26
CA GLU A 32 -13.83 11.13 1.28
C GLU A 32 -12.38 10.93 1.73
N ARG A 33 -11.42 11.67 1.17
CA ARG A 33 -10.00 11.60 1.58
C ARG A 33 -9.82 11.97 3.06
N GLU A 34 -10.49 13.02 3.55
CA GLU A 34 -10.47 13.40 4.97
C GLU A 34 -11.02 12.30 5.90
N LEU A 35 -12.05 11.59 5.47
CA LEU A 35 -12.65 10.49 6.24
C LEU A 35 -11.79 9.22 6.17
N LEU A 36 -11.23 8.94 5.00
CA LEU A 36 -10.46 7.74 4.72
C LEU A 36 -9.07 7.82 5.36
N TYR A 37 -8.33 8.90 5.06
CA TYR A 37 -6.97 9.08 5.56
C TYR A 37 -6.98 9.86 6.87
N ARG A 38 -6.22 9.36 7.84
CA ARG A 38 -5.97 10.06 9.11
C ARG A 38 -4.47 10.06 9.37
N PRO A 39 -3.70 10.84 8.61
CA PRO A 39 -2.26 10.87 8.73
C PRO A 39 -1.83 11.48 10.05
N MET A 40 -0.76 10.94 10.62
CA MET A 40 0.00 11.59 11.68
C MET A 40 1.24 12.21 11.05
N ARG A 41 1.49 13.50 11.30
CA ARG A 41 2.65 14.22 10.77
C ARG A 41 3.90 14.04 11.61
N ASP A 42 3.73 13.78 12.90
CA ASP A 42 4.85 13.64 13.82
C ASP A 42 5.14 12.16 14.13
N TYR A 43 6.40 11.87 14.39
CA TYR A 43 6.83 10.59 14.89
C TYR A 43 6.97 10.63 16.42
N ALA A 44 6.14 9.85 17.11
CA ALA A 44 6.33 9.60 18.52
C ALA A 44 7.59 8.76 18.79
N ARG A 45 8.01 7.96 17.81
CA ARG A 45 9.17 7.06 17.87
C ARG A 45 9.84 6.92 16.51
N THR A 46 11.16 6.64 16.56
CA THR A 46 12.00 6.31 15.41
C THR A 46 12.67 4.95 15.62
N PRO A 47 13.31 4.35 14.63
CA PRO A 47 14.05 3.10 14.81
C PRO A 47 15.16 3.18 15.88
N ALA A 48 15.74 4.36 16.12
CA ALA A 48 16.73 4.54 17.18
C ALA A 48 16.17 4.26 18.59
N ASP A 49 14.88 4.55 18.83
CA ASP A 49 14.22 4.33 20.13
C ASP A 49 14.06 2.84 20.49
N VAL A 50 14.30 1.96 19.53
CA VAL A 50 14.33 0.50 19.71
C VAL A 50 15.68 -0.12 19.36
N GLY A 51 16.74 0.71 19.32
CA GLY A 51 18.12 0.27 19.10
C GLY A 51 18.44 -0.18 17.67
N LEU A 52 17.62 0.19 16.69
CA LEU A 52 17.84 -0.13 15.29
C LEU A 52 18.57 1.00 14.57
N ALA A 53 19.68 0.67 13.89
CA ALA A 53 20.33 1.59 12.98
C ALA A 53 19.44 1.84 11.76
N PHE A 54 19.34 3.09 11.34
CA PHE A 54 18.57 3.49 10.17
C PHE A 54 19.16 4.76 9.53
N GLU A 55 18.67 5.05 8.32
CA GLU A 55 18.96 6.25 7.53
C GLU A 55 17.62 6.88 7.13
N ASP A 56 17.49 8.20 7.33
CA ASP A 56 16.38 8.96 6.72
C ASP A 56 16.66 9.11 5.22
N VAL A 57 15.69 8.69 4.40
CA VAL A 57 15.77 8.72 2.93
C VAL A 57 14.67 9.63 2.41
N TRP A 58 15.03 10.47 1.43
CA TRP A 58 14.09 11.34 0.75
C TRP A 58 14.02 10.96 -0.73
N ILE A 59 12.81 10.67 -1.20
CA ILE A 59 12.54 10.17 -2.55
C ILE A 59 11.75 11.24 -3.29
N ASP A 60 12.32 11.76 -4.38
CA ASP A 60 11.62 12.74 -5.21
C ASP A 60 10.47 12.11 -5.98
N VAL A 61 9.31 12.75 -5.93
CA VAL A 61 8.11 12.39 -6.68
C VAL A 61 7.57 13.60 -7.44
N ALA A 62 6.86 13.36 -8.54
CA ALA A 62 6.24 14.44 -9.29
C ALA A 62 5.09 15.07 -8.49
N SER A 63 5.04 16.40 -8.42
CA SER A 63 3.90 17.11 -7.85
C SER A 63 2.71 17.12 -8.80
N GLU A 64 1.48 17.04 -8.28
CA GLU A 64 0.26 17.20 -9.10
C GLU A 64 0.08 18.62 -9.65
N THR A 65 0.64 19.63 -8.99
CA THR A 65 0.54 21.05 -9.43
C THR A 65 1.43 21.38 -10.61
N GLY A 66 2.21 20.41 -11.12
CA GLY A 66 2.99 20.51 -12.38
C GLY A 66 4.33 21.23 -12.26
N ASP A 67 4.54 22.12 -11.30
CA ASP A 67 5.69 23.02 -11.25
C ASP A 67 6.72 22.68 -10.15
N GLY A 68 6.56 21.56 -9.44
CA GLY A 68 7.42 21.22 -8.31
C GLY A 68 7.72 19.73 -8.18
N ARG A 69 8.71 19.44 -7.34
CA ARG A 69 8.95 18.12 -6.80
C ARG A 69 8.48 18.08 -5.37
N GLU A 70 7.76 17.07 -5.01
CA GLU A 70 7.47 16.70 -3.62
C GLU A 70 8.41 15.57 -3.23
N ARG A 71 8.61 15.37 -1.94
CA ARG A 71 9.47 14.30 -1.45
C ARG A 71 8.71 13.39 -0.51
N VAL A 72 8.84 12.12 -0.76
CA VAL A 72 8.40 11.06 0.13
C VAL A 72 9.53 10.76 1.11
N HIS A 73 9.22 10.77 2.40
CA HIS A 73 10.13 10.38 3.45
C HIS A 73 10.10 8.86 3.65
N ALA A 74 11.26 8.27 3.87
CA ALA A 74 11.41 6.85 4.12
C ALA A 74 12.49 6.60 5.19
N TRP A 75 12.43 5.43 5.82
CA TRP A 75 13.51 4.86 6.61
C TRP A 75 14.14 3.70 5.88
N TRP A 76 15.46 3.72 5.74
CA TRP A 76 16.23 2.57 5.34
C TRP A 76 16.89 1.93 6.55
N LEU A 77 16.54 0.68 6.84
CA LEU A 77 17.09 -0.10 7.96
C LEU A 77 17.92 -1.27 7.40
N PRO A 78 19.24 -1.13 7.31
CA PRO A 78 20.11 -2.20 6.80
C PRO A 78 20.15 -3.38 7.76
N SER A 79 20.13 -4.61 7.26
CA SER A 79 20.23 -5.82 8.08
C SER A 79 21.63 -6.05 8.65
N GLY A 80 22.64 -5.48 8.02
CA GLY A 80 24.04 -5.77 8.30
C GLY A 80 24.50 -7.16 7.86
N LYS A 81 23.65 -7.94 7.19
CA LYS A 81 23.98 -9.30 6.72
C LYS A 81 24.14 -9.30 5.19
N PRO A 82 25.29 -9.77 4.66
CA PRO A 82 25.46 -9.93 3.22
C PRO A 82 24.39 -10.86 2.60
N GLY A 83 23.83 -10.48 1.44
CA GLY A 83 22.82 -11.26 0.74
C GLY A 83 21.46 -11.36 1.46
N ALA A 84 21.21 -10.46 2.42
CA ALA A 84 19.91 -10.35 3.05
C ALA A 84 18.85 -9.85 2.05
N PRO A 85 17.63 -10.41 2.07
CA PRO A 85 16.56 -9.89 1.26
C PRO A 85 16.20 -8.45 1.68
N ALA A 86 15.75 -7.64 0.72
CA ALA A 86 15.25 -6.30 0.93
C ALA A 86 13.74 -6.25 0.73
N ILE A 87 13.04 -5.49 1.57
CA ILE A 87 11.60 -5.36 1.51
C ILE A 87 11.17 -3.90 1.47
N LEU A 88 10.30 -3.57 0.52
CA LEU A 88 9.56 -2.32 0.54
C LEU A 88 8.36 -2.49 1.47
N TYR A 89 8.34 -1.72 2.54
CA TYR A 89 7.27 -1.73 3.54
C TYR A 89 6.27 -0.62 3.26
N LEU A 90 5.01 -0.99 3.04
CA LEU A 90 3.87 -0.11 2.73
C LEU A 90 2.86 -0.19 3.88
N HIS A 91 2.67 0.94 4.58
CA HIS A 91 1.80 0.99 5.76
C HIS A 91 0.32 1.10 5.41
N GLY A 92 -0.54 0.92 6.42
CA GLY A 92 -1.99 1.04 6.30
C GLY A 92 -2.47 2.49 6.20
N ILE A 93 -3.80 2.66 6.20
CA ILE A 93 -4.50 3.92 5.89
C ILE A 93 -4.32 5.04 6.92
N ARG A 94 -3.83 4.72 8.11
CA ARG A 94 -3.74 5.66 9.25
C ARG A 94 -2.33 5.72 9.78
N TRP A 95 -2.04 6.84 10.50
CA TRP A 95 -0.82 7.06 11.26
C TRP A 95 0.39 7.36 10.36
N SER A 96 1.58 6.97 10.80
CA SER A 96 2.85 7.17 10.12
C SER A 96 3.78 5.99 10.39
N LEU A 97 4.98 6.01 9.85
CA LEU A 97 6.03 5.01 10.11
C LEU A 97 6.30 4.85 11.61
N GLY A 98 6.30 5.95 12.38
CA GLY A 98 6.53 5.90 13.82
C GLY A 98 5.54 5.01 14.58
N SER A 99 4.28 5.02 14.17
CA SER A 99 3.24 4.15 14.74
C SER A 99 3.34 2.69 14.28
N ASN A 100 4.01 2.45 13.14
CA ASN A 100 4.23 1.13 12.57
C ASN A 100 5.60 0.53 12.93
N LEU A 101 6.36 1.19 13.81
CA LEU A 101 7.72 0.82 14.15
C LEU A 101 7.85 -0.64 14.62
N PHE A 102 6.86 -1.15 15.35
CA PHE A 102 6.87 -2.55 15.83
C PHE A 102 6.83 -3.58 14.68
N ARG A 103 6.12 -3.27 13.56
CA ARG A 103 6.11 -4.11 12.36
C ARG A 103 7.42 -3.99 11.58
N ILE A 104 7.92 -2.77 11.43
CA ILE A 104 9.19 -2.48 10.76
C ILE A 104 10.34 -3.20 11.48
N ALA A 105 10.37 -3.13 12.83
CA ALA A 105 11.35 -3.84 13.64
C ALA A 105 11.27 -5.36 13.45
N ARG A 106 10.05 -5.92 13.33
CA ARG A 106 9.84 -7.35 13.07
C ARG A 106 10.48 -7.79 11.74
N TRP A 107 10.36 -7.01 10.66
CA TRP A 107 11.04 -7.31 9.40
C TRP A 107 12.56 -7.29 9.55
N ARG A 108 13.08 -6.38 10.36
CA ARG A 108 14.52 -6.36 10.71
C ARG A 108 14.94 -7.60 11.51
N GLU A 109 14.15 -8.03 12.47
CA GLU A 109 14.37 -9.27 13.23
C GLU A 109 14.37 -10.51 12.34
N LEU A 110 13.52 -10.55 11.32
CA LEU A 110 13.51 -11.60 10.29
C LEU A 110 14.74 -11.57 9.37
N GLY A 111 15.58 -10.56 9.48
CA GLY A 111 16.85 -10.44 8.76
C GLY A 111 16.77 -9.68 7.44
N PHE A 112 15.71 -8.92 7.20
CA PHE A 112 15.55 -8.10 5.99
C PHE A 112 16.26 -6.75 6.10
N ASN A 113 16.74 -6.24 4.97
CA ASN A 113 16.89 -4.83 4.76
C ASN A 113 15.48 -4.25 4.54
N VAL A 114 15.13 -3.14 5.19
CA VAL A 114 13.77 -2.59 5.12
C VAL A 114 13.82 -1.17 4.57
N LEU A 115 13.12 -0.90 3.48
CA LEU A 115 12.78 0.45 3.04
C LEU A 115 11.29 0.69 3.38
N ALA A 116 11.04 1.49 4.41
CA ALA A 116 9.69 1.82 4.86
C ALA A 116 9.37 3.28 4.50
N ILE A 117 8.24 3.52 3.84
CA ILE A 117 7.87 4.85 3.36
C ILE A 117 6.64 5.38 4.08
N ASP A 118 6.59 6.70 4.30
CA ASP A 118 5.35 7.44 4.51
C ASP A 118 4.88 7.98 3.16
N TYR A 119 3.65 7.71 2.77
CA TYR A 119 3.08 8.32 1.56
C TYR A 119 3.00 9.83 1.70
N ARG A 120 2.88 10.57 0.58
CA ARG A 120 2.58 12.00 0.64
C ARG A 120 1.47 12.30 1.64
N GLY A 121 1.59 13.41 2.38
CA GLY A 121 0.64 13.75 3.43
C GLY A 121 0.81 13.03 4.76
N PHE A 122 1.61 11.97 4.83
CA PHE A 122 1.89 11.21 6.05
C PHE A 122 3.29 11.50 6.59
N GLY A 123 3.45 11.38 7.91
CA GLY A 123 4.73 11.55 8.61
C GLY A 123 5.45 12.82 8.21
N ARG A 124 6.70 12.68 7.75
CA ARG A 124 7.53 13.80 7.28
C ARG A 124 7.46 14.03 5.78
N SER A 125 6.71 13.23 5.03
CA SER A 125 6.54 13.41 3.58
C SER A 125 5.85 14.73 3.25
N ASP A 126 6.26 15.34 2.13
CA ASP A 126 5.64 16.56 1.62
C ASP A 126 4.16 16.31 1.20
N GLY A 127 3.48 17.35 0.75
CA GLY A 127 2.10 17.28 0.23
C GLY A 127 1.01 17.26 1.30
N ASP A 128 -0.24 17.31 0.83
CA ASP A 128 -1.47 17.21 1.64
C ASP A 128 -2.05 15.78 1.60
N LEU A 129 -3.34 15.62 1.89
CA LEU A 129 -4.03 14.33 1.81
C LEU A 129 -3.93 13.75 0.39
N PRO A 130 -3.29 12.57 0.22
CA PRO A 130 -3.05 12.02 -1.10
C PRO A 130 -4.32 11.47 -1.76
N SER A 131 -4.28 11.36 -3.08
CA SER A 131 -5.19 10.48 -3.83
C SER A 131 -4.65 9.05 -3.88
N GLU A 132 -5.52 8.10 -4.27
CA GLU A 132 -5.12 6.73 -4.59
C GLU A 132 -3.95 6.70 -5.59
N MET A 133 -4.05 7.50 -6.66
CA MET A 133 -3.02 7.56 -7.70
C MET A 133 -1.68 8.11 -7.19
N GLN A 134 -1.71 9.07 -6.26
CA GLN A 134 -0.51 9.58 -5.62
C GLN A 134 0.16 8.52 -4.74
N ILE A 135 -0.62 7.77 -3.95
CA ILE A 135 -0.11 6.66 -3.14
C ILE A 135 0.57 5.59 -4.03
N TYR A 136 -0.03 5.26 -5.17
CA TYR A 136 0.57 4.34 -6.13
C TYR A 136 1.86 4.90 -6.75
N ALA A 137 1.90 6.21 -7.05
CA ALA A 137 3.10 6.87 -7.56
C ALA A 137 4.23 6.88 -6.52
N ASP A 138 3.92 7.13 -5.25
CA ASP A 138 4.87 7.11 -4.15
C ASP A 138 5.48 5.71 -3.97
N ALA A 139 4.64 4.66 -4.01
CA ALA A 139 5.10 3.28 -3.93
C ALA A 139 6.01 2.90 -5.10
N ARG A 140 5.72 3.36 -6.34
CA ARG A 140 6.58 3.13 -7.50
C ARG A 140 7.93 3.85 -7.37
N ALA A 141 7.92 5.11 -6.91
CA ALA A 141 9.16 5.85 -6.66
C ALA A 141 10.03 5.16 -5.59
N ALA A 142 9.40 4.69 -4.52
CA ALA A 142 10.07 3.94 -3.48
C ALA A 142 10.61 2.57 -3.98
N TRP A 143 9.90 1.92 -4.89
CA TRP A 143 10.40 0.70 -5.53
C TRP A 143 11.68 0.97 -6.33
N HIS A 144 11.74 2.04 -7.10
CA HIS A 144 12.95 2.43 -7.82
C HIS A 144 14.12 2.71 -6.86
N GLU A 145 13.85 3.33 -5.71
CA GLU A 145 14.87 3.52 -4.67
C GLU A 145 15.35 2.17 -4.08
N LEU A 146 14.42 1.21 -3.84
CA LEU A 146 14.78 -0.13 -3.39
C LEU A 146 15.63 -0.86 -4.43
N VAL A 147 15.27 -0.79 -5.72
CA VAL A 147 16.05 -1.38 -6.83
C VAL A 147 17.47 -0.82 -6.89
N ARG A 148 17.64 0.47 -6.65
CA ARG A 148 18.95 1.12 -6.60
C ARG A 148 19.81 0.62 -5.43
N ARG A 149 19.17 0.32 -4.27
CA ARG A 149 19.86 -0.19 -3.06
C ARG A 149 20.14 -1.70 -3.11
N GLU A 150 19.25 -2.45 -3.74
CA GLU A 150 19.37 -3.90 -3.92
C GLU A 150 19.21 -4.25 -5.41
N PRO A 151 20.33 -4.40 -6.15
CA PRO A 151 20.27 -4.66 -7.58
C PRO A 151 19.82 -6.10 -7.93
N HIS A 152 19.90 -7.05 -6.98
CA HIS A 152 19.54 -8.44 -7.22
C HIS A 152 18.04 -8.65 -7.05
N SER A 153 17.32 -8.91 -8.14
CA SER A 153 15.85 -9.01 -8.11
C SER A 153 15.33 -10.17 -7.25
N GLU A 154 16.09 -11.27 -7.12
CA GLU A 154 15.75 -12.38 -6.25
C GLU A 154 15.78 -12.02 -4.75
N LEU A 155 16.30 -10.85 -4.40
CA LEU A 155 16.34 -10.34 -3.04
C LEU A 155 15.31 -9.26 -2.76
N ARG A 156 14.50 -8.83 -3.76
CA ARG A 156 13.55 -7.71 -3.61
C ARG A 156 12.13 -8.19 -3.40
N PHE A 157 11.52 -7.77 -2.30
CA PHE A 157 10.15 -8.11 -1.92
C PHE A 157 9.31 -6.86 -1.69
N ILE A 158 8.00 -7.01 -1.89
CA ILE A 158 7.00 -5.98 -1.60
C ILE A 158 6.14 -6.50 -0.45
N TYR A 159 5.97 -5.69 0.58
CA TYR A 159 5.06 -6.00 1.69
C TYR A 159 4.11 -4.84 1.91
N GLY A 160 2.85 -5.15 2.15
CA GLY A 160 1.85 -4.18 2.55
C GLY A 160 0.87 -4.73 3.58
N HIS A 161 0.45 -3.85 4.51
CA HIS A 161 -0.55 -4.16 5.52
C HIS A 161 -1.81 -3.31 5.30
N SER A 162 -3.00 -3.92 5.34
CA SER A 162 -4.27 -3.22 5.19
C SER A 162 -4.32 -2.45 3.85
N LEU A 163 -4.48 -1.11 3.85
CA LEU A 163 -4.33 -0.29 2.63
C LEU A 163 -3.02 -0.60 1.89
N GLY A 164 -1.93 -0.71 2.63
CA GLY A 164 -0.63 -1.05 2.04
C GLY A 164 -0.64 -2.39 1.30
N ALA A 165 -1.50 -3.35 1.67
CA ALA A 165 -1.66 -4.60 0.92
C ALA A 165 -2.26 -4.35 -0.47
N ALA A 166 -3.24 -3.45 -0.61
CA ALA A 166 -3.77 -3.05 -1.90
C ALA A 166 -2.71 -2.34 -2.75
N VAL A 167 -1.91 -1.47 -2.13
CA VAL A 167 -0.78 -0.79 -2.79
C VAL A 167 0.31 -1.79 -3.21
N ALA A 168 0.60 -2.79 -2.38
CA ALA A 168 1.56 -3.85 -2.69
C ALA A 168 1.10 -4.71 -3.88
N LEU A 169 -0.20 -5.00 -3.98
CA LEU A 169 -0.79 -5.74 -5.10
C LEU A 169 -0.76 -4.92 -6.39
N GLU A 170 -1.08 -3.61 -6.33
CA GLU A 170 -0.93 -2.69 -7.48
C GLU A 170 0.51 -2.65 -7.97
N LEU A 171 1.47 -2.44 -7.06
CA LEU A 171 2.87 -2.39 -7.41
C LEU A 171 3.34 -3.74 -8.00
N GLY A 172 3.00 -4.87 -7.37
CA GLY A 172 3.36 -6.20 -7.83
C GLY A 172 2.71 -6.61 -9.14
N ALA A 173 1.61 -5.97 -9.54
CA ALA A 173 0.99 -6.13 -10.85
C ALA A 173 1.69 -5.31 -11.95
N THR A 174 2.44 -4.26 -11.57
CA THR A 174 3.07 -3.32 -12.52
C THR A 174 4.56 -3.59 -12.72
N VAL A 175 5.30 -4.01 -11.70
CA VAL A 175 6.74 -4.28 -11.79
C VAL A 175 7.02 -5.74 -12.19
N ASP A 176 8.14 -5.97 -12.91
CA ASP A 176 8.53 -7.30 -13.41
C ASP A 176 9.70 -7.91 -12.62
N ASP A 177 10.24 -7.18 -11.65
CA ASP A 177 11.51 -7.46 -11.01
C ASP A 177 11.40 -7.64 -9.47
N ALA A 178 10.20 -7.90 -8.97
CA ALA A 178 9.96 -8.33 -7.60
C ALA A 178 10.06 -9.86 -7.47
N ALA A 179 10.77 -10.35 -6.45
CA ALA A 179 10.82 -11.77 -6.14
C ALA A 179 9.50 -12.28 -5.56
N GLY A 180 8.78 -11.44 -4.83
CA GLY A 180 7.48 -11.80 -4.27
C GLY A 180 6.74 -10.63 -3.63
N VAL A 181 5.42 -10.80 -3.50
CA VAL A 181 4.50 -9.86 -2.85
C VAL A 181 3.90 -10.51 -1.62
N ILE A 182 3.89 -9.79 -0.50
CA ILE A 182 3.29 -10.22 0.76
C ILE A 182 2.19 -9.23 1.12
N ALA A 183 0.93 -9.66 1.03
CA ALA A 183 -0.26 -8.88 1.32
C ALA A 183 -0.87 -9.33 2.66
N GLU A 184 -0.76 -8.48 3.69
CA GLU A 184 -1.25 -8.77 5.03
C GLU A 184 -2.52 -7.99 5.33
N ALA A 185 -3.58 -8.68 5.80
CA ALA A 185 -4.88 -8.11 6.17
C ALA A 185 -5.49 -7.25 5.04
N GLY A 186 -5.34 -7.69 3.79
CA GLY A 186 -5.80 -6.99 2.60
C GLY A 186 -7.31 -7.10 2.39
N PHE A 187 -7.87 -6.11 1.71
CA PHE A 187 -9.28 -6.06 1.29
C PHE A 187 -9.39 -6.12 -0.24
N THR A 188 -10.57 -6.46 -0.76
CA THR A 188 -10.84 -6.55 -2.21
C THR A 188 -10.90 -5.18 -2.89
N SER A 189 -11.59 -4.22 -2.26
CA SER A 189 -11.60 -2.79 -2.60
C SER A 189 -12.13 -1.97 -1.42
N VAL A 190 -11.88 -0.66 -1.39
CA VAL A 190 -12.50 0.22 -0.38
C VAL A 190 -14.02 0.23 -0.56
N ALA A 191 -14.52 0.18 -1.79
CA ALA A 191 -15.96 0.11 -2.06
C ALA A 191 -16.59 -1.16 -1.46
N ASP A 192 -15.94 -2.32 -1.60
CA ASP A 192 -16.41 -3.56 -1.00
C ASP A 192 -16.37 -3.50 0.53
N LEU A 193 -15.30 -2.92 1.10
CA LEU A 193 -15.19 -2.77 2.55
C LEU A 193 -16.29 -1.85 3.12
N VAL A 194 -16.62 -0.77 2.41
CA VAL A 194 -17.73 0.12 2.78
C VAL A 194 -19.08 -0.60 2.64
N ALA A 195 -19.25 -1.44 1.62
CA ALA A 195 -20.49 -2.20 1.40
C ALA A 195 -20.84 -3.15 2.55
N GLU A 196 -19.84 -3.70 3.24
CA GLU A 196 -20.04 -4.59 4.40
C GLU A 196 -20.85 -3.95 5.54
N SER A 197 -20.80 -2.62 5.68
CA SER A 197 -21.46 -1.91 6.79
C SER A 197 -22.40 -0.80 6.35
N TYR A 198 -22.20 -0.23 5.16
CA TYR A 198 -22.81 1.03 4.73
C TYR A 198 -23.29 1.02 3.26
N ALA A 199 -23.74 -0.13 2.73
CA ALA A 199 -24.41 -0.12 1.42
C ALA A 199 -25.71 0.74 1.50
N PRO A 200 -26.00 1.60 0.52
CA PRO A 200 -25.37 1.76 -0.80
C PRO A 200 -24.28 2.84 -0.90
N LEU A 201 -23.70 3.34 0.23
CA LEU A 201 -22.66 4.39 0.20
C LEU A 201 -21.39 3.99 -0.56
N ASN A 202 -21.15 2.68 -0.74
CA ASN A 202 -20.07 2.14 -1.56
C ASN A 202 -20.09 2.66 -3.02
N LEU A 203 -21.25 3.09 -3.54
CA LEU A 203 -21.38 3.66 -4.88
C LEU A 203 -20.74 5.06 -5.00
N LEU A 204 -20.53 5.74 -3.88
CA LEU A 204 -19.91 7.07 -3.81
C LEU A 204 -18.40 7.01 -3.61
N VAL A 205 -17.82 5.82 -3.42
CA VAL A 205 -16.38 5.65 -3.18
C VAL A 205 -15.60 5.93 -4.47
N SER A 206 -14.77 6.97 -4.44
CA SER A 206 -13.86 7.36 -5.53
C SER A 206 -12.46 6.79 -5.36
N GLN A 207 -11.97 6.70 -4.11
CA GLN A 207 -10.67 6.12 -3.75
C GLN A 207 -10.81 4.59 -3.60
N ARG A 208 -10.86 3.89 -4.73
CA ARG A 208 -11.32 2.48 -4.77
C ARG A 208 -10.30 1.49 -4.24
N PHE A 209 -9.02 1.67 -4.52
CA PHE A 209 -7.95 0.70 -4.23
C PHE A 209 -8.37 -0.72 -4.62
N ASP A 210 -8.66 -0.92 -5.90
CA ASP A 210 -9.26 -2.16 -6.43
C ASP A 210 -8.23 -3.32 -6.46
N ALA A 211 -7.93 -3.82 -5.26
CA ALA A 211 -6.92 -4.84 -5.03
C ALA A 211 -7.29 -6.18 -5.68
N LEU A 212 -8.60 -6.47 -5.84
CA LEU A 212 -9.05 -7.71 -6.46
C LEU A 212 -8.63 -7.80 -7.93
N GLU A 213 -8.80 -6.71 -8.68
CA GLU A 213 -8.39 -6.66 -10.08
C GLU A 213 -6.86 -6.70 -10.22
N ARG A 214 -6.13 -6.09 -9.27
CA ARG A 214 -4.67 -6.13 -9.25
C ARG A 214 -4.14 -7.53 -8.91
N ALA A 215 -4.79 -8.22 -7.98
CA ALA A 215 -4.44 -9.60 -7.65
C ALA A 215 -4.53 -10.55 -8.84
N ARG A 216 -5.49 -10.35 -9.79
CA ARG A 216 -5.66 -11.18 -10.99
C ARG A 216 -4.45 -11.15 -11.93
N VAL A 217 -3.73 -10.03 -11.95
CA VAL A 217 -2.64 -9.77 -12.91
C VAL A 217 -1.27 -9.65 -12.25
N LEU A 218 -1.12 -10.19 -11.04
CA LEU A 218 0.16 -10.24 -10.35
C LEU A 218 1.21 -10.97 -11.19
N LYS A 219 2.40 -10.41 -11.24
CA LYS A 219 3.54 -10.96 -11.99
C LYS A 219 4.49 -11.79 -11.12
N ALA A 220 4.55 -11.49 -9.83
CA ALA A 220 5.38 -12.17 -8.86
C ALA A 220 4.58 -13.16 -8.01
N PRO A 221 5.25 -14.18 -7.41
CA PRO A 221 4.66 -15.01 -6.37
C PRO A 221 4.00 -14.20 -5.27
N ALA A 222 2.88 -14.67 -4.72
CA ALA A 222 2.13 -13.94 -3.70
C ALA A 222 1.89 -14.75 -2.43
N LEU A 223 2.10 -14.11 -1.27
CA LEU A 223 1.69 -14.62 0.03
C LEU A 223 0.62 -13.69 0.61
N PHE A 224 -0.56 -14.26 0.85
CA PHE A 224 -1.65 -13.58 1.55
C PHE A 224 -1.67 -14.05 3.00
N ILE A 225 -1.68 -13.11 3.95
CA ILE A 225 -1.74 -13.38 5.40
C ILE A 225 -2.94 -12.67 5.99
N HIS A 226 -3.75 -13.35 6.82
CA HIS A 226 -4.88 -12.73 7.48
C HIS A 226 -5.16 -13.35 8.84
N GLY A 227 -5.67 -12.57 9.78
CA GLY A 227 -6.12 -13.07 11.08
C GLY A 227 -7.58 -13.51 11.05
N THR A 228 -7.89 -14.71 11.60
CA THR A 228 -9.27 -15.24 11.58
C THR A 228 -10.24 -14.43 12.44
N ALA A 229 -9.75 -13.63 13.39
CA ALA A 229 -10.55 -12.76 14.26
C ALA A 229 -10.50 -11.28 13.86
N ASP A 230 -10.08 -10.98 12.63
CA ASP A 230 -10.09 -9.61 12.09
C ASP A 230 -11.53 -9.11 11.93
N ARG A 231 -11.88 -8.08 12.72
CA ARG A 231 -13.22 -7.45 12.68
C ARG A 231 -13.23 -6.16 11.89
N PHE A 232 -12.08 -5.70 11.41
CA PHE A 232 -11.97 -4.48 10.62
C PHE A 232 -12.00 -4.76 9.12
N VAL A 233 -11.20 -5.75 8.68
CA VAL A 233 -11.24 -6.27 7.32
C VAL A 233 -11.66 -7.75 7.41
N PRO A 234 -12.81 -8.15 6.86
CA PRO A 234 -13.24 -9.55 6.89
C PRO A 234 -12.21 -10.49 6.25
N PRO A 235 -11.82 -11.59 6.92
CA PRO A 235 -10.84 -12.54 6.41
C PRO A 235 -11.19 -13.11 5.01
N ALA A 236 -12.47 -13.25 4.73
CA ALA A 236 -12.99 -13.66 3.42
C ALA A 236 -12.51 -12.78 2.25
N MET A 237 -12.12 -11.51 2.53
CA MET A 237 -11.54 -10.65 1.48
C MET A 237 -10.16 -11.15 1.04
N SER A 238 -9.29 -11.58 1.95
CA SER A 238 -8.01 -12.21 1.57
C SER A 238 -8.21 -13.56 0.88
N GLU A 239 -9.24 -14.33 1.23
CA GLU A 239 -9.58 -15.55 0.51
C GLU A 239 -10.00 -15.25 -0.94
N LYS A 240 -10.79 -14.18 -1.17
CA LYS A 240 -11.15 -13.72 -2.51
C LYS A 240 -9.93 -13.26 -3.31
N LEU A 241 -9.02 -12.49 -2.71
CA LEU A 241 -7.75 -12.09 -3.33
C LEU A 241 -6.90 -13.30 -3.72
N PHE A 242 -6.75 -14.25 -2.79
CA PHE A 242 -6.04 -15.48 -3.04
C PHE A 242 -6.69 -16.30 -4.17
N ALA A 243 -8.02 -16.40 -4.20
CA ALA A 243 -8.72 -17.20 -5.21
C ALA A 243 -8.37 -16.74 -6.64
N VAL A 244 -8.29 -15.44 -6.89
CA VAL A 244 -8.07 -14.85 -8.23
C VAL A 244 -6.61 -14.70 -8.62
N ALA A 245 -5.69 -14.63 -7.67
CA ALA A 245 -4.26 -14.43 -7.95
C ALA A 245 -3.68 -15.62 -8.74
N PRO A 246 -2.74 -15.37 -9.68
CA PRO A 246 -2.07 -16.46 -10.40
C PRO A 246 -1.12 -17.25 -9.50
N GLN A 247 -0.72 -18.43 -9.96
CA GLN A 247 0.30 -19.25 -9.30
C GLN A 247 1.72 -18.71 -9.62
N PRO A 248 2.69 -18.84 -8.69
CA PRO A 248 2.56 -19.47 -7.36
C PRO A 248 2.01 -18.49 -6.31
N LYS A 249 1.11 -19.01 -5.49
CA LYS A 249 0.47 -18.25 -4.41
C LYS A 249 0.29 -19.09 -3.15
N LYS A 250 0.28 -18.46 -1.98
CA LYS A 250 0.01 -19.08 -0.68
C LYS A 250 -0.96 -18.22 0.11
N LEU A 251 -1.92 -18.82 0.78
CA LEU A 251 -2.77 -18.18 1.79
C LEU A 251 -2.42 -18.74 3.15
N HIS A 252 -2.26 -17.88 4.13
CA HIS A 252 -2.01 -18.26 5.52
C HIS A 252 -2.93 -17.51 6.46
N MET A 253 -3.81 -18.25 7.12
CA MET A 253 -4.75 -17.72 8.11
C MET A 253 -4.18 -17.94 9.50
N ILE A 254 -4.06 -16.86 10.29
CA ILE A 254 -3.55 -16.94 11.66
C ILE A 254 -4.73 -16.99 12.62
N GLU A 255 -4.88 -18.12 13.30
CA GLU A 255 -6.01 -18.38 14.18
C GLU A 255 -6.06 -17.41 15.35
N GLY A 256 -7.24 -16.82 15.58
CA GLY A 256 -7.50 -15.88 16.67
C GLY A 256 -6.82 -14.51 16.55
N ALA A 257 -6.04 -14.28 15.51
CA ALA A 257 -5.39 -12.99 15.29
C ALA A 257 -6.37 -11.95 14.76
N ASN A 258 -6.19 -10.68 15.17
CA ASN A 258 -6.99 -9.53 14.73
C ASN A 258 -6.25 -8.70 13.66
N HIS A 259 -6.83 -7.57 13.23
CA HIS A 259 -6.30 -6.72 12.16
C HIS A 259 -4.87 -6.18 12.40
N GLY A 260 -4.48 -6.00 13.61
CA GLY A 260 -3.23 -5.25 13.94
C GLY A 260 -2.24 -5.98 14.81
N ASN A 261 -2.59 -7.11 15.38
CA ASN A 261 -1.81 -7.67 16.47
C ASN A 261 -1.62 -9.20 16.36
N TRP A 262 -0.39 -9.59 16.07
CA TRP A 262 0.07 -10.98 16.02
C TRP A 262 0.89 -11.32 17.28
N ASN A 263 0.44 -10.90 18.44
CA ASN A 263 1.16 -11.16 19.68
C ASN A 263 0.82 -12.58 20.20
N GLY A 264 1.83 -13.33 20.62
CA GLY A 264 1.65 -14.64 21.21
C GLY A 264 1.87 -15.81 20.22
N ALA A 265 1.09 -16.89 20.35
CA ALA A 265 1.29 -18.18 19.69
C ALA A 265 1.33 -18.15 18.15
N GLY A 266 0.75 -17.15 17.52
CA GLY A 266 0.79 -16.97 16.05
C GLY A 266 2.09 -16.39 15.52
N LEU A 267 2.98 -15.86 16.35
CA LEU A 267 4.17 -15.15 15.87
C LEU A 267 5.21 -16.08 15.24
N ASP A 268 5.44 -17.25 15.80
CA ASP A 268 6.40 -18.21 15.25
C ASP A 268 5.88 -18.79 13.95
N ASP A 269 4.60 -19.06 13.85
CA ASP A 269 3.95 -19.52 12.62
C ASP A 269 4.01 -18.43 11.53
N TYR A 270 3.74 -17.19 11.87
CA TYR A 270 3.91 -16.03 10.99
C TYR A 270 5.36 -15.91 10.46
N ARG A 271 6.35 -16.03 11.35
CA ARG A 271 7.77 -16.00 10.96
C ARG A 271 8.11 -17.14 10.01
N ARG A 272 7.70 -18.35 10.35
CA ARG A 272 7.95 -19.55 9.55
C ARG A 272 7.39 -19.42 8.14
N VAL A 273 6.12 -19.02 7.99
CA VAL A 273 5.46 -18.93 6.68
C VAL A 273 6.10 -17.87 5.78
N ILE A 274 6.54 -16.74 6.34
CA ILE A 274 7.26 -15.71 5.59
C ILE A 274 8.62 -16.24 5.11
N LEU A 275 9.41 -16.85 5.98
CA LEU A 275 10.75 -17.34 5.62
C LEU A 275 10.68 -18.47 4.59
N GLU A 276 9.71 -19.38 4.70
CA GLU A 276 9.45 -20.42 3.68
C GLU A 276 9.08 -19.81 2.32
N PHE A 277 8.16 -18.82 2.32
CA PHE A 277 7.77 -18.13 1.09
C PHE A 277 8.94 -17.41 0.44
N VAL A 278 9.72 -16.68 1.20
CA VAL A 278 10.89 -15.93 0.71
C VAL A 278 11.94 -16.87 0.13
N ALA A 279 12.22 -18.00 0.79
CA ALA A 279 13.16 -19.00 0.29
C ALA A 279 12.70 -19.54 -1.07
N SER A 280 11.45 -20.00 -1.17
CA SER A 280 10.87 -20.54 -2.41
C SER A 280 10.84 -19.51 -3.54
N ALA A 281 10.46 -18.25 -3.25
CA ALA A 281 10.40 -17.19 -4.24
C ALA A 281 11.80 -16.84 -4.80
N ARG A 282 12.82 -16.81 -3.95
CA ARG A 282 14.22 -16.57 -4.36
C ARG A 282 14.75 -17.68 -5.26
N GLU A 283 14.51 -18.94 -4.90
CA GLU A 283 14.91 -20.10 -5.72
C GLU A 283 14.27 -20.04 -7.11
N ARG A 284 12.99 -19.68 -7.19
CA ARG A 284 12.29 -19.54 -8.45
C ARG A 284 12.93 -18.50 -9.37
N VAL A 285 13.23 -17.29 -8.85
CA VAL A 285 13.86 -16.23 -9.66
C VAL A 285 15.24 -16.66 -10.14
N ARG A 286 16.01 -17.37 -9.32
CA ARG A 286 17.32 -17.90 -9.72
C ARG A 286 17.19 -18.94 -10.84
N ALA A 287 16.23 -19.86 -10.73
CA ALA A 287 15.98 -20.90 -11.73
C ALA A 287 15.52 -20.35 -13.10
N THR A 288 14.90 -19.17 -13.15
CA THR A 288 14.48 -18.55 -14.42
C THR A 288 15.58 -17.74 -15.11
N ARG A 289 16.71 -17.52 -14.44
CA ARG A 289 17.86 -16.72 -14.95
C ARG A 289 19.08 -17.56 -15.33
N GLY A 290 19.11 -18.82 -14.89
CA GLY A 290 20.15 -19.80 -15.25
C GLY A 290 19.71 -20.66 -16.42
#